data_b8cb8df84ee3dde0c1e4baf0cd080663
#
_entry.id   b8cb8df84ee3dde0c1e4baf0cd080663
#
_cell.length_a   1.000
_cell.length_b   1.000
_cell.length_c   1.000
_cell.angle_alpha   90.00
_cell.angle_beta   90.00
_cell.angle_gamma   90.00
#
_symmetry.space_group_name_H-M   'P 1'
#
loop_
_entity.id
_entity.type
_entity.pdbx_description
1 polymer ?
#
loop_
_entity_poly.entity_id
_entity_poly.type
_entity_poly.pdbx_seq_one_letter_code
_entity_poly.pdbx_strand_id
1 'polypeptide(L)'
;MSDMEEVLDRQEREIRERRRRRAASKRAQRDLDQQLVMAVAMLDEENQSSRGSHEGRGPNVDRHRHSRGKNLMEDYFIPTSLYSDVHFRGRYRMQQHLFNKIMHDICNYDEYFVQKRNCAGVLGLLPEQKFTAVIRMLAYGASADQVDEITRMGKSTSLESLVRFCDVVETLYTRDYLRRPTPRDLQRLLQKAERRGFPGMIGSIDCMHWQWKNCPTAWQGDYGNRKGQKSIILEAVAGFDTWVWHAFFGVAGSQNDLNVLGQSPVFNEVLRGEAPKITYEVNNTVYQNGYYLADGIYPRWTTFVKSLPHPRTQKQKLFATYQEGYRKDVERCFGILQARWAIIRGAARMFDEEVLRSIMMTCIILHNMIVEDEYDYEAEEVYEPDPMNTALTRIYEKPIGPNGEPVEHEPLVRDGLFMNRMIDRYTEMQSSYIHERRQVDLMEHLWTVKGNDGE
;
A
#
# COMPACT_ATOMS: atom_id res chain seq x y z
N MET A 1 -17.32 -23.77 -15.88
CA MET A 1 -18.17 -22.68 -15.39
C MET A 1 -18.14 -22.56 -13.86
N SER A 2 -18.08 -23.66 -13.14
CA SER A 2 -18.03 -23.74 -11.68
C SER A 2 -16.81 -23.06 -11.06
N ASP A 3 -15.62 -23.22 -11.61
CA ASP A 3 -14.36 -22.88 -10.92
C ASP A 3 -14.09 -21.37 -10.76
N MET A 4 -14.43 -20.55 -11.74
CA MET A 4 -14.14 -19.11 -11.67
C MET A 4 -15.15 -18.34 -10.80
N GLU A 5 -16.42 -18.71 -10.87
CA GLU A 5 -17.47 -18.18 -10.00
C GLU A 5 -17.16 -18.57 -8.54
N GLU A 6 -16.74 -19.80 -8.34
CA GLU A 6 -16.34 -20.33 -7.04
C GLU A 6 -15.11 -19.60 -6.47
N VAL A 7 -14.12 -19.28 -7.31
CA VAL A 7 -12.93 -18.50 -6.92
C VAL A 7 -13.28 -17.07 -6.54
N LEU A 8 -14.09 -16.37 -7.34
CA LEU A 8 -14.51 -14.99 -7.04
C LEU A 8 -15.41 -14.92 -5.81
N ASP A 9 -16.36 -15.84 -5.68
CA ASP A 9 -17.21 -15.93 -4.50
C ASP A 9 -16.42 -16.32 -3.25
N ARG A 10 -15.37 -17.12 -3.40
CA ARG A 10 -14.43 -17.45 -2.32
C ARG A 10 -13.65 -16.21 -1.89
N GLN A 11 -13.07 -15.47 -2.83
CA GLN A 11 -12.33 -14.23 -2.55
C GLN A 11 -13.24 -13.19 -1.86
N GLU A 12 -14.46 -12.99 -2.37
CA GLU A 12 -15.40 -12.06 -1.74
C GLU A 12 -15.82 -12.52 -0.35
N ARG A 13 -16.06 -13.82 -0.16
CA ARG A 13 -16.37 -14.40 1.17
C ARG A 13 -15.20 -14.20 2.13
N GLU A 14 -13.97 -14.49 1.72
CA GLU A 14 -12.78 -14.30 2.55
C GLU A 14 -12.57 -12.82 2.93
N ILE A 15 -12.74 -11.89 1.99
CA ILE A 15 -12.67 -10.46 2.27
C ILE A 15 -13.77 -10.02 3.24
N ARG A 16 -15.01 -10.50 3.04
CA ARG A 16 -16.13 -10.20 3.94
C ARG A 16 -15.93 -10.81 5.33
N GLU A 17 -15.42 -12.03 5.41
CA GLU A 17 -15.11 -12.68 6.68
C GLU A 17 -13.98 -11.97 7.41
N ARG A 18 -12.89 -11.59 6.72
CA ARG A 18 -11.80 -10.79 7.30
C ARG A 18 -12.31 -9.46 7.84
N ARG A 19 -13.18 -8.75 7.08
CA ARG A 19 -13.83 -7.51 7.56
C ARG A 19 -14.73 -7.76 8.77
N ARG A 20 -15.52 -8.85 8.79
CA ARG A 20 -16.36 -9.23 9.93
C ARG A 20 -15.54 -9.60 11.16
N ARG A 21 -14.47 -10.38 11.02
CA ARG A 21 -13.54 -10.74 12.10
C ARG A 21 -12.87 -9.50 12.69
N ARG A 22 -12.43 -8.54 11.83
CA ARG A 22 -11.90 -7.24 12.26
C ARG A 22 -12.93 -6.42 13.05
N ALA A 23 -14.14 -6.30 12.53
CA ALA A 23 -15.20 -5.57 13.21
C ALA A 23 -15.56 -6.24 14.54
N ALA A 24 -15.59 -7.56 14.60
CA ALA A 24 -15.83 -8.31 15.83
C ALA A 24 -14.68 -8.15 16.84
N SER A 25 -13.43 -8.27 16.39
CA SER A 25 -12.24 -8.03 17.24
C SER A 25 -12.21 -6.61 17.79
N LYS A 26 -12.52 -5.59 16.95
CA LYS A 26 -12.62 -4.20 17.39
C LYS A 26 -13.75 -3.99 18.41
N ARG A 27 -14.90 -4.65 18.22
CA ARG A 27 -16.01 -4.59 19.21
C ARG A 27 -15.61 -5.26 20.51
N ALA A 28 -15.04 -6.47 20.44
CA ALA A 28 -14.57 -7.20 21.63
C ALA A 28 -13.50 -6.40 22.40
N GLN A 29 -12.59 -5.72 21.68
CA GLN A 29 -11.59 -4.88 22.32
C GLN A 29 -12.22 -3.66 22.99
N ARG A 30 -13.18 -2.99 22.34
CA ARG A 30 -13.92 -1.86 22.93
C ARG A 30 -14.74 -2.29 24.14
N ASP A 31 -15.38 -3.45 24.05
CA ASP A 31 -16.16 -4.01 25.16
C ASP A 31 -15.24 -4.37 26.33
N LEU A 32 -14.05 -4.93 26.04
CA LEU A 32 -13.03 -5.23 27.05
C LEU A 32 -12.50 -3.94 27.68
N ASP A 33 -12.21 -2.91 26.89
CA ASP A 33 -11.75 -1.61 27.38
C ASP A 33 -12.82 -0.92 28.23
N GLN A 34 -14.11 -1.01 27.83
CA GLN A 34 -15.23 -0.51 28.63
C GLN A 34 -15.41 -1.28 29.92
N GLN A 35 -15.32 -2.60 29.87
CA GLN A 35 -15.38 -3.44 31.08
C GLN A 35 -14.22 -3.16 32.02
N LEU A 36 -13.01 -2.94 31.46
CA LEU A 36 -11.84 -2.56 32.24
C LEU A 36 -12.01 -1.18 32.89
N VAL A 37 -12.56 -0.21 32.16
CA VAL A 37 -12.87 1.12 32.70
C VAL A 37 -13.95 1.03 33.78
N MET A 38 -15.02 0.25 33.58
CA MET A 38 -16.04 0.02 34.60
C MET A 38 -15.51 -0.74 35.82
N ALA A 39 -14.68 -1.76 35.61
CA ALA A 39 -14.06 -2.50 36.72
C ALA A 39 -13.11 -1.61 37.52
N VAL A 40 -12.33 -0.74 36.84
CA VAL A 40 -11.47 0.25 37.52
C VAL A 40 -12.32 1.28 38.30
N ALA A 41 -13.44 1.75 37.71
CA ALA A 41 -14.36 2.68 38.40
C ALA A 41 -15.03 2.04 39.62
N MET A 42 -15.46 0.79 39.54
CA MET A 42 -16.03 0.04 40.68
C MET A 42 -15.00 -0.23 41.78
N LEU A 43 -13.75 -0.51 41.40
CA LEU A 43 -12.65 -0.70 42.34
C LEU A 43 -12.25 0.64 43.03
N ASP A 44 -12.43 1.78 42.37
CA ASP A 44 -12.20 3.12 42.96
C ASP A 44 -13.32 3.49 43.93
N GLU A 45 -14.56 3.04 43.78
CA GLU A 45 -15.66 3.24 44.75
C GLU A 45 -15.51 2.36 46.00
N GLU A 46 -14.98 1.15 45.89
CA GLU A 46 -14.73 0.25 47.03
C GLU A 46 -13.43 0.57 47.79
N ASN A 47 -12.46 1.27 47.18
CA ASN A 47 -11.14 1.51 47.73
C ASN A 47 -10.88 2.98 48.17
N GLN A 48 -11.79 3.60 48.92
CA GLN A 48 -11.40 4.79 49.68
C GLN A 48 -10.46 4.49 50.86
N SER A 49 -10.01 3.25 51.03
CA SER A 49 -9.10 2.87 52.13
C SER A 49 -8.09 1.80 51.77
N SER A 50 -7.35 1.91 50.73
CA SER A 50 -5.95 1.45 50.60
C SER A 50 -5.47 1.49 49.17
N ARG A 51 -4.48 2.34 48.91
CA ARG A 51 -3.62 2.28 47.71
C ARG A 51 -2.72 1.05 47.82
N GLY A 52 -3.22 -0.12 47.46
CA GLY A 52 -2.45 -1.35 47.35
C GLY A 52 -2.36 -1.81 45.91
N SER A 53 -1.16 -1.79 45.31
CA SER A 53 -0.85 -2.49 44.08
C SER A 53 -0.95 -4.00 44.32
N HIS A 54 -1.38 -4.78 43.31
CA HIS A 54 -1.31 -6.23 43.37
C HIS A 54 0.10 -6.71 43.78
N GLU A 55 0.17 -7.70 44.67
CA GLU A 55 1.45 -8.32 45.08
C GLU A 55 2.28 -8.67 43.86
N GLY A 56 3.55 -8.19 43.79
CA GLY A 56 4.47 -8.42 42.69
C GLY A 56 4.53 -7.33 41.60
N ARG A 57 3.67 -6.28 41.64
CA ARG A 57 3.81 -5.15 40.75
C ARG A 57 4.72 -4.09 41.35
N GLY A 58 5.89 -3.91 40.73
CA GLY A 58 6.78 -2.79 41.10
C GLY A 58 6.12 -1.42 40.90
N PRO A 59 6.56 -0.36 41.63
CA PRO A 59 6.03 0.97 41.43
C PRO A 59 6.25 1.47 40.02
N ASN A 60 5.33 2.29 39.53
CA ASN A 60 5.47 2.92 38.22
C ASN A 60 6.71 3.82 38.21
N VAL A 61 7.57 3.62 37.21
CA VAL A 61 8.75 4.49 37.00
C VAL A 61 8.28 5.89 36.62
N ASP A 62 8.73 6.92 37.36
CA ASP A 62 8.54 8.30 36.92
C ASP A 62 9.47 8.57 35.72
N ARG A 63 8.88 8.72 34.55
CA ARG A 63 9.60 8.95 33.31
C ARG A 63 9.84 10.43 33.01
N HIS A 64 9.46 11.34 33.89
CA HIS A 64 9.54 12.78 33.65
C HIS A 64 8.91 13.20 32.31
N ARG A 65 7.78 12.59 31.94
CA ARG A 65 7.13 12.68 30.61
C ARG A 65 6.80 14.12 30.20
N HIS A 66 6.46 15.00 31.14
CA HIS A 66 6.15 16.40 30.83
C HIS A 66 7.40 17.20 30.45
N SER A 67 8.49 17.06 31.17
CA SER A 67 9.77 17.67 30.82
C SER A 67 10.24 17.24 29.45
N ARG A 68 10.14 15.95 29.16
CA ARG A 68 10.53 15.41 27.82
C ARG A 68 9.57 15.89 26.74
N GLY A 69 8.28 15.96 26.99
CA GLY A 69 7.31 16.56 26.08
C GLY A 69 7.66 17.99 25.71
N LYS A 70 8.03 18.82 26.69
CA LYS A 70 8.49 20.18 26.45
C LYS A 70 9.75 20.25 25.61
N ASN A 71 10.76 19.42 25.91
CA ASN A 71 11.98 19.34 25.11
C ASN A 71 11.68 18.92 23.67
N LEU A 72 10.77 17.98 23.46
CA LEU A 72 10.37 17.54 22.12
C LEU A 72 9.71 18.68 21.32
N MET A 73 8.89 19.50 21.99
CA MET A 73 8.30 20.70 21.39
C MET A 73 9.39 21.70 20.98
N GLU A 74 10.37 21.97 21.85
CA GLU A 74 11.52 22.84 21.59
C GLU A 74 12.41 22.29 20.47
N ASP A 75 12.55 20.95 20.39
CA ASP A 75 13.34 20.29 19.37
C ASP A 75 12.75 20.46 17.95
N TYR A 76 11.40 20.37 17.79
CA TYR A 76 10.78 20.20 16.45
C TYR A 76 9.52 21.01 16.18
N PHE A 77 8.71 21.39 17.19
CA PHE A 77 7.32 21.79 16.94
C PHE A 77 6.99 23.25 17.24
N ILE A 78 7.94 24.02 17.75
CA ILE A 78 7.78 25.47 17.93
C ILE A 78 8.46 26.25 16.77
N PRO A 79 8.05 27.49 16.50
CA PRO A 79 8.63 28.30 15.40
C PRO A 79 10.15 28.47 15.47
N THR A 80 10.72 28.46 16.68
CA THR A 80 12.16 28.60 16.95
C THR A 80 12.78 27.26 17.34
N SER A 81 12.34 26.17 16.69
CA SER A 81 12.81 24.83 17.01
C SER A 81 14.32 24.67 16.78
N LEU A 82 14.95 23.82 17.61
CA LEU A 82 16.38 23.53 17.52
C LEU A 82 16.76 22.88 16.16
N TYR A 83 15.91 22.01 15.65
CA TYR A 83 16.15 21.27 14.40
C TYR A 83 15.38 21.87 13.25
N SER A 84 16.06 22.08 12.12
CA SER A 84 15.48 22.59 10.88
C SER A 84 14.57 21.55 10.19
N ASP A 85 13.81 22.02 9.18
CA ASP A 85 12.93 21.18 8.35
C ASP A 85 13.67 20.00 7.70
N VAL A 86 14.94 20.17 7.32
CA VAL A 86 15.77 19.09 6.77
C VAL A 86 15.98 17.99 7.80
N HIS A 87 16.23 18.35 9.06
CA HIS A 87 16.35 17.37 10.14
C HIS A 87 15.01 16.72 10.48
N PHE A 88 13.93 17.52 10.45
CA PHE A 88 12.58 17.00 10.64
C PHE A 88 12.26 15.94 9.58
N ARG A 89 12.36 16.31 8.30
CA ARG A 89 12.12 15.40 7.16
C ARG A 89 13.00 14.15 7.23
N GLY A 90 14.27 14.31 7.55
CA GLY A 90 15.19 13.18 7.71
C GLY A 90 14.78 12.20 8.81
N ARG A 91 14.19 12.69 9.91
CA ARG A 91 13.84 11.90 11.10
C ARG A 91 12.40 11.39 11.11
N TYR A 92 11.46 12.13 10.51
CA TYR A 92 10.04 11.77 10.42
C TYR A 92 9.66 11.21 9.05
N ARG A 93 10.58 11.26 8.07
CA ARG A 93 10.41 10.74 6.71
C ARG A 93 9.40 11.51 5.85
N MET A 94 8.88 12.61 6.34
CA MET A 94 7.91 13.48 5.67
C MET A 94 8.12 14.95 6.07
N GLN A 95 7.56 15.87 5.31
CA GLN A 95 7.55 17.28 5.65
C GLN A 95 6.70 17.54 6.90
N GLN A 96 7.02 18.63 7.64
CA GLN A 96 6.34 18.94 8.89
C GLN A 96 4.85 19.25 8.70
N HIS A 97 4.50 19.93 7.62
CA HIS A 97 3.09 20.24 7.34
C HIS A 97 2.25 18.96 7.12
N LEU A 98 2.79 17.96 6.41
CA LEU A 98 2.13 16.67 6.21
C LEU A 98 1.98 15.92 7.55
N PHE A 99 3.04 15.89 8.36
CA PHE A 99 2.98 15.30 9.70
C PHE A 99 1.91 15.97 10.57
N ASN A 100 1.85 17.30 10.58
CA ASN A 100 0.86 18.05 11.35
C ASN A 100 -0.57 17.80 10.87
N LYS A 101 -0.78 17.70 9.53
CA LYS A 101 -2.08 17.32 8.96
C LYS A 101 -2.52 15.94 9.45
N ILE A 102 -1.65 14.94 9.33
CA ILE A 102 -1.95 13.56 9.78
C ILE A 102 -2.25 13.54 11.28
N MET A 103 -1.46 14.23 12.09
CA MET A 103 -1.67 14.32 13.52
C MET A 103 -3.03 14.98 13.86
N HIS A 104 -3.37 16.07 13.20
CA HIS A 104 -4.64 16.76 13.38
C HIS A 104 -5.84 15.84 13.05
N ASP A 105 -5.80 15.19 11.88
CA ASP A 105 -6.88 14.32 11.41
C ASP A 105 -7.07 13.12 12.35
N ILE A 106 -5.98 12.51 12.80
CA ILE A 106 -6.02 11.38 13.75
C ILE A 106 -6.53 11.80 15.12
N CYS A 107 -6.08 12.95 15.64
CA CYS A 107 -6.56 13.47 16.93
C CYS A 107 -8.06 13.79 16.91
N ASN A 108 -8.58 14.23 15.76
CA ASN A 108 -10.02 14.47 15.58
C ASN A 108 -10.83 13.16 15.48
N TYR A 109 -10.20 12.08 15.03
CA TYR A 109 -10.87 10.78 14.87
C TYR A 109 -10.81 9.92 16.13
N ASP A 110 -9.65 9.81 16.78
CA ASP A 110 -9.44 9.00 17.99
C ASP A 110 -8.92 9.85 19.15
N GLU A 111 -9.80 10.04 20.11
CA GLU A 111 -9.50 10.78 21.34
C GLU A 111 -8.32 10.19 22.17
N TYR A 112 -7.91 8.96 21.90
CA TYR A 112 -6.73 8.37 22.53
C TYR A 112 -5.48 9.23 22.29
N PHE A 113 -5.37 9.84 21.13
CA PHE A 113 -4.21 10.66 20.78
C PHE A 113 -4.23 12.06 21.41
N VAL A 114 -5.38 12.55 21.84
CA VAL A 114 -5.51 13.86 22.48
C VAL A 114 -4.95 13.82 23.91
N GLN A 115 -4.28 14.90 24.32
CA GLN A 115 -3.80 15.02 25.68
C GLN A 115 -4.98 15.17 26.66
N LYS A 116 -5.10 14.25 27.60
CA LYS A 116 -6.15 14.23 28.62
C LYS A 116 -5.57 14.23 30.04
N ARG A 117 -6.34 14.70 31.02
CA ARG A 117 -6.02 14.50 32.42
C ARG A 117 -6.50 13.14 32.88
N ASN A 118 -5.71 12.48 33.71
CA ASN A 118 -6.14 11.26 34.37
C ASN A 118 -7.06 11.56 35.58
N CYS A 119 -7.57 10.52 36.24
CA CYS A 119 -8.44 10.64 37.44
C CYS A 119 -7.81 11.44 38.58
N ALA A 120 -6.46 11.49 38.66
CA ALA A 120 -5.72 12.32 39.63
C ALA A 120 -5.45 13.76 39.13
N GLY A 121 -6.05 14.20 38.03
CA GLY A 121 -5.86 15.51 37.42
C GLY A 121 -4.51 15.76 36.76
N VAL A 122 -3.64 14.71 36.65
CA VAL A 122 -2.33 14.81 36.03
C VAL A 122 -2.47 14.72 34.51
N LEU A 123 -1.84 15.67 33.79
CA LEU A 123 -1.82 15.67 32.32
C LEU A 123 -1.15 14.39 31.77
N GLY A 124 -1.72 13.86 30.71
CA GLY A 124 -1.16 12.74 29.93
C GLY A 124 -0.04 13.15 29.00
N LEU A 125 0.31 12.27 28.10
CA LEU A 125 1.28 12.51 27.04
C LEU A 125 0.71 13.47 25.99
N LEU A 126 1.60 14.27 25.40
CA LEU A 126 1.26 15.10 24.24
C LEU A 126 0.99 14.23 23.01
N PRO A 127 0.14 14.68 22.07
CA PRO A 127 0.01 14.04 20.76
C PRO A 127 1.37 13.85 20.08
N GLU A 128 2.20 14.88 20.07
CA GLU A 128 3.54 14.88 19.45
C GLU A 128 4.44 13.78 20.01
N GLN A 129 4.33 13.46 21.31
CA GLN A 129 5.09 12.35 21.92
C GLN A 129 4.61 10.99 21.35
N LYS A 130 3.29 10.78 21.28
CA LYS A 130 2.71 9.53 20.74
C LYS A 130 3.05 9.35 19.27
N PHE A 131 2.89 10.40 18.47
CA PHE A 131 3.20 10.38 17.04
C PHE A 131 4.70 10.20 16.79
N THR A 132 5.55 10.88 17.55
CA THR A 132 7.01 10.68 17.47
C THR A 132 7.37 9.24 17.77
N ALA A 133 6.79 8.63 18.80
CA ALA A 133 7.02 7.23 19.14
C ALA A 133 6.66 6.31 17.95
N VAL A 134 5.48 6.48 17.39
CA VAL A 134 4.99 5.67 16.26
C VAL A 134 5.88 5.85 15.04
N ILE A 135 6.14 7.08 14.63
CA ILE A 135 6.95 7.35 13.44
C ILE A 135 8.38 6.83 13.64
N ARG A 136 8.96 6.91 14.84
CA ARG A 136 10.28 6.31 15.11
C ARG A 136 10.26 4.79 14.97
N MET A 137 9.22 4.13 15.43
CA MET A 137 9.07 2.67 15.22
C MET A 137 8.95 2.32 13.75
N LEU A 138 8.16 3.06 12.97
CA LEU A 138 8.01 2.85 11.53
C LEU A 138 9.31 3.16 10.76
N ALA A 139 9.85 4.37 10.93
CA ALA A 139 10.97 4.89 10.15
C ALA A 139 12.31 4.21 10.43
N TYR A 140 12.53 3.79 11.66
CA TYR A 140 13.81 3.19 12.09
C TYR A 140 13.70 1.72 12.47
N GLY A 141 12.50 1.15 12.53
CA GLY A 141 12.28 -0.19 13.07
C GLY A 141 12.64 -0.27 14.57
N ALA A 142 12.60 0.88 15.26
CA ALA A 142 12.94 0.97 16.67
C ALA A 142 11.99 0.12 17.51
N SER A 143 12.52 -0.53 18.55
CA SER A 143 11.69 -1.22 19.52
C SER A 143 10.93 -0.23 20.40
N ALA A 144 9.82 -0.66 20.97
CA ALA A 144 9.07 0.17 21.93
C ALA A 144 9.91 0.58 23.16
N ASP A 145 10.93 -0.20 23.49
CA ASP A 145 11.89 0.08 24.57
C ASP A 145 12.85 1.23 24.19
N GLN A 146 13.41 1.18 22.96
CA GLN A 146 14.25 2.27 22.45
C GLN A 146 13.49 3.60 22.36
N VAL A 147 12.19 3.53 22.05
CA VAL A 147 11.34 4.72 21.94
C VAL A 147 11.04 5.33 23.30
N ASP A 148 11.04 4.54 24.40
CA ASP A 148 10.90 5.05 25.76
C ASP A 148 11.98 6.10 26.09
N GLU A 149 13.20 5.89 25.67
CA GLU A 149 14.30 6.86 25.88
C GLU A 149 14.03 8.21 25.18
N ILE A 150 13.40 8.18 24.00
CA ILE A 150 13.15 9.37 23.19
C ILE A 150 11.91 10.12 23.66
N THR A 151 10.81 9.42 23.95
CA THR A 151 9.49 10.00 24.19
C THR A 151 9.02 9.87 25.63
N ARG A 152 9.75 9.11 26.46
CA ARG A 152 9.38 8.78 27.85
C ARG A 152 8.00 8.13 27.95
N MET A 153 7.70 7.27 26.99
CA MET A 153 6.48 6.46 26.94
C MET A 153 6.77 5.03 27.31
N GLY A 154 5.96 4.44 28.18
CA GLY A 154 6.09 3.02 28.50
C GLY A 154 5.86 2.14 27.28
N LYS A 155 6.51 0.97 27.24
CA LYS A 155 6.49 0.01 26.14
C LYS A 155 5.08 -0.36 25.66
N SER A 156 4.16 -0.63 26.60
CA SER A 156 2.76 -0.96 26.26
C SER A 156 2.04 0.20 25.56
N THR A 157 2.23 1.43 26.09
CA THR A 157 1.64 2.64 25.51
C THR A 157 2.19 2.91 24.10
N SER A 158 3.48 2.68 23.87
CA SER A 158 4.10 2.85 22.56
C SER A 158 3.54 1.85 21.53
N LEU A 159 3.36 0.57 21.93
CA LEU A 159 2.78 -0.46 21.08
C LEU A 159 1.30 -0.20 20.79
N GLU A 160 0.52 0.19 21.80
CA GLU A 160 -0.88 0.58 21.62
C GLU A 160 -1.00 1.78 20.69
N SER A 161 -0.15 2.80 20.86
CA SER A 161 -0.14 3.96 19.96
C SER A 161 0.16 3.54 18.51
N LEU A 162 1.09 2.60 18.28
CA LEU A 162 1.39 2.09 16.95
C LEU A 162 0.18 1.39 16.33
N VAL A 163 -0.45 0.46 17.05
CA VAL A 163 -1.61 -0.29 16.53
C VAL A 163 -2.78 0.63 16.21
N ARG A 164 -3.13 1.53 17.14
CA ARG A 164 -4.21 2.50 16.92
C ARG A 164 -3.92 3.46 15.78
N PHE A 165 -2.69 3.95 15.68
CA PHE A 165 -2.26 4.81 14.57
C PHE A 165 -2.46 4.11 13.23
N CYS A 166 -1.99 2.89 13.09
CA CYS A 166 -2.12 2.13 11.85
C CYS A 166 -3.60 1.91 11.48
N ASP A 167 -4.43 1.56 12.45
CA ASP A 167 -5.86 1.38 12.25
C ASP A 167 -6.57 2.66 11.78
N VAL A 168 -6.23 3.79 12.40
CA VAL A 168 -6.82 5.09 12.04
C VAL A 168 -6.33 5.56 10.67
N VAL A 169 -5.04 5.41 10.35
CA VAL A 169 -4.49 5.75 9.03
C VAL A 169 -5.18 4.93 7.93
N GLU A 170 -5.34 3.63 8.11
CA GLU A 170 -6.10 2.81 7.15
C GLU A 170 -7.55 3.30 7.01
N THR A 171 -8.19 3.65 8.11
CA THR A 171 -9.59 4.09 8.09
C THR A 171 -9.77 5.42 7.37
N LEU A 172 -8.90 6.39 7.61
CA LEU A 172 -9.02 7.73 7.06
C LEU A 172 -8.55 7.84 5.61
N TYR A 173 -7.46 7.14 5.27
CA TYR A 173 -6.71 7.46 4.07
C TYR A 173 -6.68 6.37 2.99
N THR A 174 -7.16 5.13 3.27
CA THR A 174 -7.16 4.06 2.25
C THR A 174 -7.90 4.47 0.99
N ARG A 175 -9.05 5.15 1.14
CA ARG A 175 -9.87 5.56 -0.01
C ARG A 175 -9.14 6.51 -0.96
N ASP A 176 -8.31 7.40 -0.41
CA ASP A 176 -7.68 8.47 -1.18
C ASP A 176 -6.28 8.07 -1.68
N TYR A 177 -5.58 7.19 -0.95
CA TYR A 177 -4.18 6.84 -1.24
C TYR A 177 -3.95 5.40 -1.70
N LEU A 178 -4.93 4.50 -1.57
CA LEU A 178 -4.94 3.18 -2.22
C LEU A 178 -6.16 3.07 -3.15
N ARG A 179 -6.28 4.06 -4.00
CA ARG A 179 -7.34 4.25 -4.96
C ARG A 179 -6.96 3.81 -6.37
N ARG A 180 -7.94 3.69 -7.21
CA ARG A 180 -7.74 3.59 -8.66
C ARG A 180 -7.11 4.86 -9.21
N PRO A 181 -6.30 4.76 -10.29
CA PRO A 181 -5.85 5.94 -11.02
C PRO A 181 -7.05 6.76 -11.52
N THR A 182 -6.99 8.06 -11.28
CA THR A 182 -7.93 9.01 -11.92
C THR A 182 -7.61 9.15 -13.41
N PRO A 183 -8.49 9.73 -14.23
CA PRO A 183 -8.17 10.01 -15.64
C PRO A 183 -6.88 10.83 -15.80
N ARG A 184 -6.61 11.78 -14.90
CA ARG A 184 -5.36 12.56 -14.89
C ARG A 184 -4.13 11.70 -14.59
N ASP A 185 -4.25 10.80 -13.62
CA ASP A 185 -3.16 9.86 -13.29
C ASP A 185 -2.87 8.93 -14.45
N LEU A 186 -3.92 8.37 -15.08
CA LEU A 186 -3.79 7.51 -16.26
C LEU A 186 -3.14 8.24 -17.43
N GLN A 187 -3.55 9.47 -17.69
CA GLN A 187 -2.93 10.29 -18.74
C GLN A 187 -1.42 10.43 -18.51
N ARG A 188 -1.01 10.76 -17.29
CA ARG A 188 0.40 10.88 -16.90
C ARG A 188 1.16 9.57 -17.04
N LEU A 189 0.56 8.45 -16.59
CA LEU A 189 1.16 7.12 -16.71
C LEU A 189 1.36 6.74 -18.17
N LEU A 190 0.35 6.93 -19.01
CA LEU A 190 0.36 6.56 -20.41
C LEU A 190 1.31 7.43 -21.24
N GLN A 191 1.37 8.74 -20.99
CA GLN A 191 2.35 9.64 -21.61
C GLN A 191 3.78 9.20 -21.29
N LYS A 192 4.06 8.83 -20.05
CA LYS A 192 5.38 8.32 -19.67
C LYS A 192 5.68 6.97 -20.32
N ALA A 193 4.68 6.12 -20.42
CA ALA A 193 4.79 4.81 -21.07
C ALA A 193 5.12 4.95 -22.57
N GLU A 194 4.48 5.86 -23.27
CA GLU A 194 4.78 6.18 -24.67
C GLU A 194 6.22 6.65 -24.86
N ARG A 195 6.69 7.61 -24.05
CA ARG A 195 8.08 8.06 -24.07
C ARG A 195 9.10 6.93 -23.81
N ARG A 196 8.70 5.95 -23.02
CA ARG A 196 9.52 4.75 -22.76
C ARG A 196 9.49 3.73 -23.89
N GLY A 197 8.60 3.88 -24.88
CA GLY A 197 8.41 2.95 -25.99
C GLY A 197 7.50 1.77 -25.61
N PHE A 198 6.68 1.91 -24.57
CA PHE A 198 5.71 0.91 -24.10
C PHE A 198 4.28 1.50 -24.04
N PRO A 199 3.69 1.93 -25.17
CA PRO A 199 2.33 2.45 -25.21
C PRO A 199 1.34 1.52 -24.52
N GLY A 200 0.45 2.07 -23.70
CA GLY A 200 -0.55 1.29 -22.95
C GLY A 200 -0.07 0.70 -21.62
N MET A 201 1.22 0.83 -21.26
CA MET A 201 1.74 0.42 -19.95
C MET A 201 1.19 1.33 -18.84
N ILE A 202 0.65 0.73 -17.78
CA ILE A 202 0.10 1.47 -16.62
C ILE A 202 0.88 1.21 -15.33
N GLY A 203 1.93 0.44 -15.36
CA GLY A 203 2.81 0.16 -14.23
C GLY A 203 3.52 -1.18 -14.35
N SER A 204 4.16 -1.58 -13.28
CA SER A 204 4.79 -2.89 -13.12
C SER A 204 4.29 -3.60 -11.86
N ILE A 205 4.25 -4.93 -11.90
CA ILE A 205 3.76 -5.79 -10.82
C ILE A 205 4.85 -6.75 -10.37
N ASP A 206 4.97 -6.94 -9.07
CA ASP A 206 5.88 -7.92 -8.47
C ASP A 206 5.47 -8.25 -7.04
N CYS A 207 6.11 -9.27 -6.45
CA CYS A 207 5.91 -9.72 -5.10
C CYS A 207 7.15 -9.48 -4.22
N MET A 208 6.92 -9.06 -2.98
CA MET A 208 7.94 -8.86 -1.97
C MET A 208 7.65 -9.71 -0.74
N HIS A 209 8.68 -10.37 -0.19
CA HIS A 209 8.58 -11.12 1.06
C HIS A 209 8.98 -10.27 2.26
N TRP A 210 8.10 -10.16 3.25
CA TRP A 210 8.45 -9.62 4.56
C TRP A 210 8.68 -10.75 5.54
N GLN A 211 9.90 -10.87 6.05
CA GLN A 211 10.28 -11.92 6.98
C GLN A 211 9.50 -11.81 8.30
N TRP A 212 8.94 -12.91 8.79
CA TRP A 212 8.15 -12.97 10.03
C TRP A 212 8.87 -13.73 11.13
N LYS A 213 9.60 -13.00 11.98
CA LYS A 213 10.41 -13.58 13.04
C LYS A 213 9.60 -14.34 14.09
N ASN A 214 8.47 -13.76 14.51
CA ASN A 214 7.61 -14.29 15.55
C ASN A 214 6.38 -15.02 14.98
N CYS A 215 6.53 -15.68 13.82
CA CYS A 215 5.48 -16.51 13.26
C CYS A 215 5.06 -17.60 14.25
N PRO A 216 3.76 -17.73 14.58
CA PRO A 216 3.26 -18.76 15.46
C PRO A 216 3.71 -20.16 15.02
N THR A 217 4.09 -21.02 15.95
CA THR A 217 4.63 -22.35 15.65
C THR A 217 3.69 -23.18 14.78
N ALA A 218 2.37 -23.08 15.02
CA ALA A 218 1.36 -23.78 14.24
C ALA A 218 1.32 -23.37 12.74
N TRP A 219 1.83 -22.21 12.38
CA TRP A 219 1.78 -21.64 11.02
C TRP A 219 3.16 -21.69 10.31
N GLN A 220 4.20 -22.09 11.01
CA GLN A 220 5.56 -22.04 10.46
C GLN A 220 5.75 -22.87 9.19
N GLY A 221 4.96 -23.96 9.02
CA GLY A 221 4.98 -24.78 7.81
C GLY A 221 4.49 -23.99 6.59
N ASP A 222 3.35 -23.31 6.73
CA ASP A 222 2.70 -22.60 5.64
C ASP A 222 3.45 -21.32 5.25
N TYR A 223 4.06 -20.64 6.23
CA TYR A 223 4.79 -19.39 6.00
C TYR A 223 6.26 -19.58 5.64
N GLY A 224 6.77 -20.81 5.63
CA GLY A 224 8.15 -21.13 5.28
C GLY A 224 8.45 -20.97 3.79
N ASN A 225 9.33 -20.02 3.41
CA ASN A 225 9.78 -19.85 2.03
C ASN A 225 10.82 -20.91 1.64
N ARG A 226 11.24 -20.93 0.36
CA ARG A 226 12.24 -21.86 -0.17
C ARG A 226 13.57 -21.84 0.59
N LYS A 227 13.90 -20.75 1.29
CA LYS A 227 15.12 -20.60 2.13
C LYS A 227 14.89 -21.02 3.57
N GLY A 228 13.72 -21.59 3.92
CA GLY A 228 13.35 -21.97 5.28
C GLY A 228 12.99 -20.79 6.20
N GLN A 229 12.96 -19.56 5.69
CA GLN A 229 12.58 -18.38 6.46
C GLN A 229 11.06 -18.20 6.39
N LYS A 230 10.45 -17.83 7.51
CA LYS A 230 9.01 -17.51 7.56
C LYS A 230 8.81 -16.10 7.04
N SER A 231 7.87 -15.93 6.13
CA SER A 231 7.58 -14.63 5.51
C SER A 231 6.10 -14.52 5.11
N ILE A 232 5.66 -13.28 4.97
CA ILE A 232 4.36 -12.92 4.42
C ILE A 232 4.61 -12.15 3.12
N ILE A 233 3.81 -12.41 2.10
CA ILE A 233 4.01 -11.83 0.78
C ILE A 233 3.14 -10.59 0.64
N LEU A 234 3.74 -9.53 0.07
CA LEU A 234 3.09 -8.37 -0.49
C LEU A 234 3.17 -8.44 -2.01
N GLU A 235 2.04 -8.50 -2.70
CA GLU A 235 1.95 -8.18 -4.12
C GLU A 235 1.62 -6.70 -4.27
N ALA A 236 2.31 -5.99 -5.16
CA ALA A 236 2.01 -4.60 -5.45
C ALA A 236 2.16 -4.26 -6.93
N VAL A 237 1.38 -3.27 -7.35
CA VAL A 237 1.55 -2.58 -8.63
C VAL A 237 2.04 -1.16 -8.35
N ALA A 238 3.15 -0.78 -8.98
CA ALA A 238 3.70 0.57 -8.85
C ALA A 238 3.84 1.26 -10.21
N GLY A 239 3.66 2.57 -10.22
CA GLY A 239 3.96 3.45 -11.35
C GLY A 239 5.45 3.82 -11.42
N PHE A 240 5.82 4.52 -12.49
CA PHE A 240 7.17 5.05 -12.70
C PHE A 240 7.63 6.05 -11.61
N ASP A 241 6.65 6.72 -10.99
CA ASP A 241 6.80 7.67 -9.89
C ASP A 241 6.86 7.00 -8.52
N THR A 242 6.84 5.68 -8.48
CA THR A 242 6.80 4.83 -7.28
C THR A 242 5.50 4.91 -6.48
N TRP A 243 4.44 5.53 -7.02
CA TRP A 243 3.12 5.44 -6.42
C TRP A 243 2.60 4.00 -6.47
N VAL A 244 2.12 3.48 -5.35
CA VAL A 244 1.55 2.14 -5.25
C VAL A 244 0.05 2.21 -5.56
N TRP A 245 -0.36 1.67 -6.71
CA TRP A 245 -1.75 1.65 -7.17
C TRP A 245 -2.54 0.47 -6.64
N HIS A 246 -1.87 -0.64 -6.40
CA HIS A 246 -2.45 -1.86 -5.85
C HIS A 246 -1.50 -2.47 -4.82
N ALA A 247 -2.08 -2.96 -3.72
CA ALA A 247 -1.34 -3.69 -2.69
C ALA A 247 -2.22 -4.81 -2.12
N PHE A 248 -1.73 -6.03 -2.20
CA PHE A 248 -2.36 -7.22 -1.63
C PHE A 248 -1.37 -7.93 -0.70
N PHE A 249 -1.67 -7.96 0.59
CA PHE A 249 -0.80 -8.48 1.63
C PHE A 249 -1.48 -9.55 2.47
N GLY A 250 -0.71 -10.54 2.93
CA GLY A 250 -1.18 -11.60 3.83
C GLY A 250 -1.12 -13.00 3.23
N VAL A 251 -0.44 -13.18 2.09
CA VAL A 251 -0.24 -14.51 1.51
C VAL A 251 0.99 -15.16 2.15
N ALA A 252 0.86 -16.44 2.49
CA ALA A 252 1.92 -17.20 3.14
C ALA A 252 3.16 -17.34 2.24
N GLY A 253 4.35 -17.19 2.84
CA GLY A 253 5.62 -17.14 2.13
C GLY A 253 6.05 -18.41 1.41
N SER A 254 5.36 -19.53 1.59
CA SER A 254 5.55 -20.76 0.81
C SER A 254 4.98 -20.67 -0.61
N GLN A 255 4.06 -19.71 -0.84
CA GLN A 255 3.41 -19.52 -2.13
C GLN A 255 4.36 -18.86 -3.12
N ASN A 256 4.14 -19.11 -4.41
CA ASN A 256 4.80 -18.39 -5.50
C ASN A 256 3.89 -17.27 -6.03
N ASP A 257 4.44 -16.40 -6.88
CA ASP A 257 3.72 -15.24 -7.41
C ASP A 257 2.46 -15.60 -8.19
N LEU A 258 2.42 -16.78 -8.84
CA LEU A 258 1.21 -17.28 -9.52
C LEU A 258 0.09 -17.60 -8.53
N ASN A 259 0.44 -18.20 -7.40
CA ASN A 259 -0.52 -18.52 -6.34
C ASN A 259 -0.99 -17.24 -5.63
N VAL A 260 -0.13 -16.24 -5.51
CA VAL A 260 -0.49 -14.91 -5.00
C VAL A 260 -1.46 -14.24 -5.96
N LEU A 261 -1.12 -14.21 -7.26
CA LEU A 261 -1.97 -13.65 -8.31
C LEU A 261 -3.37 -14.29 -8.33
N GLY A 262 -3.45 -15.62 -8.15
CA GLY A 262 -4.73 -16.35 -8.09
C GLY A 262 -5.63 -15.96 -6.89
N GLN A 263 -5.04 -15.37 -5.84
CA GLN A 263 -5.75 -14.88 -4.66
C GLN A 263 -5.96 -13.35 -4.69
N SER A 264 -5.21 -12.65 -5.52
CA SER A 264 -5.19 -11.21 -5.60
C SER A 264 -6.42 -10.64 -6.29
N PRO A 265 -7.02 -9.56 -5.78
CA PRO A 265 -8.13 -8.88 -6.43
C PRO A 265 -7.68 -7.93 -7.58
N VAL A 266 -6.41 -7.97 -7.99
CA VAL A 266 -5.82 -7.00 -8.94
C VAL A 266 -6.58 -6.89 -10.26
N PHE A 267 -7.16 -7.99 -10.75
CA PHE A 267 -7.94 -8.01 -12.00
C PHE A 267 -9.45 -8.08 -11.82
N ASN A 268 -9.96 -8.04 -10.60
CA ASN A 268 -11.41 -8.11 -10.36
C ASN A 268 -12.18 -7.01 -11.12
N GLU A 269 -11.59 -5.83 -11.27
CA GLU A 269 -12.21 -4.72 -12.01
C GLU A 269 -12.25 -4.97 -13.51
N VAL A 270 -11.17 -5.52 -14.08
CA VAL A 270 -11.13 -5.91 -15.49
C VAL A 270 -12.21 -6.96 -15.78
N LEU A 271 -12.30 -7.95 -14.90
CA LEU A 271 -13.29 -9.03 -15.02
C LEU A 271 -14.73 -8.53 -14.89
N ARG A 272 -14.97 -7.56 -13.99
CA ARG A 272 -16.28 -6.92 -13.84
C ARG A 272 -16.62 -5.92 -14.95
N GLY A 273 -15.63 -5.54 -15.78
CA GLY A 273 -15.78 -4.51 -16.79
C GLY A 273 -15.83 -3.07 -16.22
N GLU A 274 -15.32 -2.90 -15.03
CA GLU A 274 -15.23 -1.62 -14.31
C GLU A 274 -13.88 -0.90 -14.52
N ALA A 275 -12.92 -1.58 -15.13
CA ALA A 275 -11.61 -1.01 -15.44
C ALA A 275 -11.76 0.13 -16.46
N PRO A 276 -10.90 1.17 -16.37
CA PRO A 276 -10.92 2.25 -17.35
C PRO A 276 -10.60 1.70 -18.74
N LYS A 277 -11.37 2.13 -19.74
CA LYS A 277 -11.15 1.77 -21.13
C LYS A 277 -9.95 2.55 -21.67
N ILE A 278 -8.85 1.85 -21.89
CA ILE A 278 -7.62 2.40 -22.47
C ILE A 278 -7.50 1.82 -23.87
N THR A 279 -7.44 2.68 -24.90
CA THR A 279 -7.21 2.26 -26.28
C THR A 279 -5.93 2.90 -26.75
N TYR A 280 -5.02 2.10 -27.32
CA TYR A 280 -3.75 2.58 -27.86
C TYR A 280 -3.39 1.77 -29.10
N GLU A 281 -2.56 2.36 -29.95
CA GLU A 281 -2.11 1.75 -31.19
C GLU A 281 -0.61 1.48 -31.12
N VAL A 282 -0.21 0.29 -31.53
CA VAL A 282 1.19 -0.12 -31.62
C VAL A 282 1.39 -0.87 -32.92
N ASN A 283 2.34 -0.44 -33.74
CA ASN A 283 2.67 -1.10 -35.01
C ASN A 283 1.42 -1.38 -35.87
N ASN A 284 0.56 -0.37 -36.06
CA ASN A 284 -0.72 -0.40 -36.79
C ASN A 284 -1.75 -1.40 -36.23
N THR A 285 -1.56 -1.87 -34.99
CA THR A 285 -2.53 -2.71 -34.29
C THR A 285 -3.12 -1.95 -33.13
N VAL A 286 -4.47 -1.90 -33.06
CA VAL A 286 -5.19 -1.28 -31.96
C VAL A 286 -5.40 -2.29 -30.84
N TYR A 287 -4.97 -1.91 -29.64
CA TYR A 287 -5.14 -2.69 -28.41
C TYR A 287 -6.11 -2.00 -27.45
N GLN A 288 -6.88 -2.79 -26.75
CA GLN A 288 -7.74 -2.34 -25.65
C GLN A 288 -7.16 -2.81 -24.32
N ASN A 289 -7.45 -2.05 -23.27
CA ASN A 289 -6.97 -2.27 -21.90
C ASN A 289 -5.45 -2.12 -21.73
N GLY A 290 -5.08 -1.37 -20.68
CA GLY A 290 -3.68 -1.25 -20.29
C GLY A 290 -3.08 -2.56 -19.79
N TYR A 291 -1.78 -2.57 -19.63
CA TYR A 291 -1.04 -3.73 -19.15
C TYR A 291 0.04 -3.34 -18.14
N TYR A 292 0.48 -4.33 -17.36
CA TYR A 292 1.60 -4.23 -16.45
C TYR A 292 2.83 -4.97 -17.01
N LEU A 293 4.02 -4.41 -16.77
CA LEU A 293 5.25 -5.17 -16.96
C LEU A 293 5.40 -6.16 -15.81
N ALA A 294 5.66 -7.41 -16.13
CA ALA A 294 5.76 -8.50 -15.19
C ALA A 294 6.98 -9.39 -15.43
N ASP A 295 7.38 -10.15 -14.40
CA ASP A 295 8.43 -11.16 -14.50
C ASP A 295 8.00 -12.36 -15.37
N GLY A 296 8.98 -13.13 -15.80
CA GLY A 296 8.81 -14.33 -16.61
C GLY A 296 7.90 -15.40 -15.99
N ILE A 297 7.75 -15.42 -14.67
CA ILE A 297 6.88 -16.37 -13.95
C ILE A 297 5.38 -16.11 -14.19
N TYR A 298 4.98 -14.86 -14.39
CA TYR A 298 3.57 -14.51 -14.59
C TYR A 298 2.98 -15.17 -15.84
N PRO A 299 1.66 -15.42 -15.92
CA PRO A 299 1.04 -16.09 -17.07
C PRO A 299 1.08 -15.23 -18.34
N ARG A 300 0.84 -15.83 -19.50
CA ARG A 300 0.75 -15.12 -20.79
C ARG A 300 -0.64 -14.51 -20.99
N TRP A 301 -1.03 -13.65 -20.06
CA TRP A 301 -2.29 -12.93 -20.14
C TRP A 301 -2.15 -11.59 -20.87
N THR A 302 -3.24 -11.10 -21.41
CA THR A 302 -3.27 -9.81 -22.11
C THR A 302 -3.03 -8.62 -21.16
N THR A 303 -3.14 -8.80 -19.87
CA THR A 303 -2.85 -7.80 -18.85
C THR A 303 -1.38 -7.70 -18.50
N PHE A 304 -0.52 -8.54 -19.08
CA PHE A 304 0.92 -8.55 -18.83
C PHE A 304 1.74 -8.40 -20.11
N VAL A 305 2.90 -7.79 -19.98
CA VAL A 305 3.99 -7.85 -20.98
C VAL A 305 5.26 -8.33 -20.27
N LYS A 306 5.79 -9.45 -20.75
CA LYS A 306 6.94 -10.16 -20.17
C LYS A 306 8.18 -9.93 -21.01
N SER A 307 9.36 -10.14 -20.42
CA SER A 307 10.61 -10.20 -21.17
C SER A 307 10.72 -11.48 -21.99
N LEU A 308 11.65 -11.48 -22.94
CA LEU A 308 11.97 -12.65 -23.75
C LEU A 308 13.03 -13.50 -23.05
N PRO A 309 12.79 -14.80 -22.80
CA PRO A 309 13.70 -15.62 -22.01
C PRO A 309 15.07 -15.86 -22.68
N HIS A 310 15.18 -15.82 -24.02
CA HIS A 310 16.41 -16.07 -24.76
C HIS A 310 16.50 -15.14 -25.99
N PRO A 311 16.76 -13.83 -25.78
CA PRO A 311 16.83 -12.88 -26.88
C PRO A 311 18.06 -13.16 -27.76
N ARG A 312 17.85 -13.42 -29.06
CA ARG A 312 18.92 -13.75 -30.02
C ARG A 312 19.29 -12.56 -30.89
N THR A 313 18.30 -11.88 -31.44
CA THR A 313 18.51 -10.72 -32.33
C THR A 313 18.75 -9.44 -31.53
N GLN A 314 19.38 -8.43 -32.17
CA GLN A 314 19.58 -7.11 -31.54
C GLN A 314 18.25 -6.50 -31.06
N LYS A 315 17.20 -6.59 -31.88
CA LYS A 315 15.85 -6.14 -31.58
C LYS A 315 15.29 -6.82 -30.33
N GLN A 316 15.43 -8.13 -30.23
CA GLN A 316 15.00 -8.90 -29.06
C GLN A 316 15.79 -8.53 -27.80
N LYS A 317 17.10 -8.31 -27.93
CA LYS A 317 17.95 -7.88 -26.82
C LYS A 317 17.56 -6.48 -26.34
N LEU A 318 17.32 -5.55 -27.26
CA LEU A 318 16.86 -4.21 -26.94
C LEU A 318 15.55 -4.27 -26.15
N PHE A 319 14.55 -4.99 -26.68
CA PHE A 319 13.26 -5.16 -26.02
C PHE A 319 13.40 -5.76 -24.60
N ALA A 320 14.17 -6.83 -24.45
CA ALA A 320 14.38 -7.47 -23.16
C ALA A 320 15.05 -6.51 -22.16
N THR A 321 16.06 -5.76 -22.59
CA THR A 321 16.76 -4.77 -21.75
C THR A 321 15.83 -3.70 -21.24
N TYR A 322 15.02 -3.10 -22.11
CA TYR A 322 14.09 -2.04 -21.73
C TYR A 322 12.93 -2.56 -20.87
N GLN A 323 12.36 -3.71 -21.23
CA GLN A 323 11.29 -4.34 -20.45
C GLN A 323 11.77 -4.66 -19.03
N GLU A 324 12.93 -5.31 -18.88
CA GLU A 324 13.51 -5.62 -17.58
C GLU A 324 13.88 -4.36 -16.80
N GLY A 325 14.39 -3.33 -17.48
CA GLY A 325 14.71 -2.05 -16.87
C GLY A 325 13.47 -1.36 -16.27
N TYR A 326 12.38 -1.28 -17.02
CA TYR A 326 11.15 -0.61 -16.57
C TYR A 326 10.30 -1.48 -15.63
N ARG A 327 10.36 -2.81 -15.76
CA ARG A 327 9.74 -3.72 -14.79
C ARG A 327 10.26 -3.45 -13.37
N LYS A 328 11.52 -3.09 -13.24
CA LYS A 328 12.15 -2.78 -11.95
C LYS A 328 11.60 -1.52 -11.26
N ASP A 329 10.66 -0.80 -11.85
CA ASP A 329 10.00 0.33 -11.18
C ASP A 329 9.30 -0.12 -9.88
N VAL A 330 8.65 -1.28 -9.86
CA VAL A 330 8.04 -1.83 -8.64
C VAL A 330 9.10 -2.31 -7.64
N GLU A 331 10.21 -2.92 -8.09
CA GLU A 331 11.33 -3.30 -7.22
C GLU A 331 11.99 -2.05 -6.60
N ARG A 332 12.15 -0.97 -7.41
CA ARG A 332 12.61 0.33 -6.91
C ARG A 332 11.66 0.90 -5.87
N CYS A 333 10.35 0.80 -6.10
CA CYS A 333 9.34 1.18 -5.14
C CYS A 333 9.49 0.41 -3.82
N PHE A 334 9.67 -0.91 -3.87
CA PHE A 334 9.93 -1.73 -2.68
C PHE A 334 11.21 -1.29 -1.95
N GLY A 335 12.28 -1.00 -2.69
CA GLY A 335 13.52 -0.48 -2.12
C GLY A 335 13.34 0.84 -1.39
N ILE A 336 12.61 1.80 -1.99
CA ILE A 336 12.30 3.10 -1.39
C ILE A 336 11.40 2.91 -0.17
N LEU A 337 10.37 2.07 -0.26
CA LEU A 337 9.45 1.78 0.82
C LEU A 337 10.18 1.22 2.05
N GLN A 338 11.10 0.27 1.84
CA GLN A 338 11.94 -0.30 2.90
C GLN A 338 12.99 0.68 3.44
N ALA A 339 13.53 1.56 2.60
CA ALA A 339 14.46 2.60 3.04
C ALA A 339 13.75 3.68 3.87
N ARG A 340 12.52 4.02 3.52
CA ARG A 340 11.69 4.98 4.24
C ARG A 340 11.19 4.41 5.56
N TRP A 341 10.71 3.18 5.54
CA TRP A 341 10.10 2.48 6.68
C TRP A 341 10.92 1.24 7.06
N ALA A 342 11.92 1.43 7.90
CA ALA A 342 12.82 0.34 8.30
C ALA A 342 12.11 -0.79 9.06
N ILE A 343 10.90 -0.57 9.58
CA ILE A 343 10.09 -1.63 10.20
C ILE A 343 9.78 -2.77 9.23
N ILE A 344 9.53 -2.47 7.95
CA ILE A 344 9.26 -3.49 6.92
C ILE A 344 10.52 -4.00 6.23
N ARG A 345 11.68 -3.35 6.41
CA ARG A 345 12.98 -3.88 6.02
C ARG A 345 13.48 -4.92 7.00
N GLY A 346 13.27 -4.68 8.29
CA GLY A 346 13.58 -5.65 9.35
C GLY A 346 12.55 -6.78 9.42
N ALA A 347 12.88 -7.83 10.15
CA ALA A 347 11.95 -8.92 10.37
C ALA A 347 10.78 -8.48 11.27
N ALA A 348 9.56 -8.82 10.88
CA ALA A 348 8.34 -8.56 11.62
C ALA A 348 8.37 -9.27 12.99
N ARG A 349 8.03 -8.53 14.05
CA ARG A 349 8.10 -9.02 15.44
C ARG A 349 6.74 -9.15 16.13
N MET A 350 5.65 -8.68 15.51
CA MET A 350 4.30 -8.87 16.03
C MET A 350 3.85 -10.31 15.80
N PHE A 351 3.03 -10.83 16.70
CA PHE A 351 2.47 -12.19 16.57
C PHE A 351 1.21 -12.22 15.72
N ASP A 352 0.46 -11.13 15.69
CA ASP A 352 -0.81 -11.03 14.99
C ASP A 352 -0.60 -10.59 13.54
N GLU A 353 -1.08 -11.40 12.60
CA GLU A 353 -0.99 -11.15 11.16
C GLU A 353 -1.75 -9.89 10.74
N GLU A 354 -2.90 -9.62 11.36
CA GLU A 354 -3.70 -8.43 11.04
C GLU A 354 -3.00 -7.15 11.46
N VAL A 355 -2.28 -7.18 12.59
CA VAL A 355 -1.42 -6.05 12.99
C VAL A 355 -0.29 -5.84 11.99
N LEU A 356 0.34 -6.93 11.51
CA LEU A 356 1.38 -6.84 10.49
C LEU A 356 0.84 -6.28 9.17
N ARG A 357 -0.36 -6.74 8.79
CA ARG A 357 -1.04 -6.20 7.61
C ARG A 357 -1.32 -4.70 7.76
N SER A 358 -1.83 -4.29 8.90
CA SER A 358 -2.12 -2.88 9.17
C SER A 358 -0.86 -2.01 9.13
N ILE A 359 0.26 -2.50 9.66
CA ILE A 359 1.56 -1.82 9.57
C ILE A 359 2.00 -1.69 8.11
N MET A 360 1.92 -2.77 7.32
CA MET A 360 2.31 -2.76 5.91
C MET A 360 1.46 -1.77 5.11
N MET A 361 0.13 -1.82 5.26
CA MET A 361 -0.78 -0.92 4.56
C MET A 361 -0.57 0.54 4.98
N THR A 362 -0.33 0.80 6.26
CA THR A 362 0.03 2.14 6.76
C THR A 362 1.31 2.65 6.12
N CYS A 363 2.36 1.83 6.02
CA CYS A 363 3.61 2.20 5.38
C CYS A 363 3.40 2.59 3.91
N ILE A 364 2.54 1.86 3.19
CA ILE A 364 2.20 2.12 1.78
C ILE A 364 1.37 3.41 1.66
N ILE A 365 0.35 3.60 2.49
CA ILE A 365 -0.48 4.81 2.49
C ILE A 365 0.38 6.05 2.75
N LEU A 366 1.18 6.02 3.81
CA LEU A 366 2.09 7.13 4.12
C LEU A 366 3.13 7.35 3.02
N HIS A 367 3.59 6.28 2.34
CA HIS A 367 4.47 6.42 1.20
C HIS A 367 3.80 7.17 0.05
N ASN A 368 2.57 6.81 -0.31
CA ASN A 368 1.82 7.51 -1.36
C ASN A 368 1.52 8.97 -0.99
N MET A 369 1.18 9.24 0.28
CA MET A 369 1.01 10.62 0.77
C MET A 369 2.29 11.45 0.60
N ILE A 370 3.45 10.88 0.90
CA ILE A 370 4.73 11.55 0.76
C ILE A 370 5.10 11.71 -0.71
N VAL A 371 4.80 10.72 -1.56
CA VAL A 371 5.01 10.84 -3.02
C VAL A 371 4.15 11.98 -3.58
N GLU A 372 2.88 12.10 -3.17
CA GLU A 372 2.01 13.20 -3.59
C GLU A 372 2.53 14.57 -3.12
N ASP A 373 2.98 14.65 -1.86
CA ASP A 373 3.48 15.89 -1.25
C ASP A 373 4.82 16.37 -1.85
N GLU A 374 5.68 15.43 -2.24
CA GLU A 374 7.02 15.71 -2.77
C GLU A 374 7.06 15.78 -4.32
N TYR A 375 5.99 15.37 -4.99
CA TYR A 375 5.92 15.40 -6.44
C TYR A 375 5.57 16.80 -6.90
N ASP A 376 6.50 17.42 -7.61
CA ASP A 376 6.27 18.72 -8.23
C ASP A 376 5.41 18.53 -9.51
N TYR A 377 4.10 18.72 -9.34
CA TYR A 377 3.15 18.68 -10.47
C TYR A 377 3.28 19.84 -11.43
N GLU A 378 3.98 20.91 -11.02
CA GLU A 378 4.24 22.12 -11.81
C GLU A 378 5.63 22.12 -12.42
N ALA A 379 6.54 21.23 -12.00
CA ALA A 379 7.77 21.01 -12.74
C ALA A 379 7.36 20.63 -14.16
N GLU A 380 7.47 21.60 -15.05
CA GLU A 380 7.35 21.37 -16.48
C GLU A 380 8.29 20.22 -16.82
N GLU A 381 7.78 18.99 -16.86
CA GLU A 381 8.36 18.04 -17.78
C GLU A 381 8.21 18.73 -19.13
N VAL A 382 9.29 19.32 -19.63
CA VAL A 382 9.34 19.97 -20.95
C VAL A 382 8.96 18.88 -21.95
N TYR A 383 7.67 18.78 -22.17
CA TYR A 383 7.06 17.91 -23.13
C TYR A 383 6.64 18.80 -24.28
N GLU A 384 7.44 18.80 -25.32
CA GLU A 384 6.90 19.10 -26.64
C GLU A 384 6.07 17.91 -27.07
N PRO A 385 4.71 18.01 -27.07
CA PRO A 385 3.90 16.95 -27.61
C PRO A 385 4.26 16.81 -29.07
N ASP A 386 4.84 15.67 -29.44
CA ASP A 386 4.84 15.27 -30.83
C ASP A 386 3.37 15.15 -31.26
N PRO A 387 2.86 15.98 -32.18
CA PRO A 387 1.44 15.96 -32.59
C PRO A 387 1.01 14.59 -33.10
N MET A 388 1.93 13.72 -33.50
CA MET A 388 1.65 12.34 -33.91
C MET A 388 1.44 11.39 -32.72
N ASN A 389 2.07 11.61 -31.57
CA ASN A 389 1.99 10.70 -30.42
C ASN A 389 0.70 10.83 -29.59
N THR A 390 0.05 11.97 -29.61
CA THR A 390 -1.25 12.15 -28.90
C THR A 390 -2.41 11.39 -29.54
N ALA A 391 -2.22 10.86 -30.76
CA ALA A 391 -3.24 10.03 -31.43
C ALA A 391 -3.15 8.53 -31.08
N LEU A 392 -2.02 8.07 -30.50
CA LEU A 392 -1.75 6.65 -30.27
C LEU A 392 -2.45 6.09 -29.03
N THR A 393 -2.64 6.90 -28.01
CA THR A 393 -3.29 6.47 -26.76
C THR A 393 -4.47 7.36 -26.42
N ARG A 394 -5.63 6.75 -26.27
CA ARG A 394 -6.88 7.44 -25.88
C ARG A 394 -7.43 6.84 -24.61
N ILE A 395 -7.73 7.70 -23.64
CA ILE A 395 -8.49 7.35 -22.45
C ILE A 395 -9.93 7.72 -22.72
N TYR A 396 -10.80 6.74 -22.73
CA TYR A 396 -12.23 7.00 -22.80
C TYR A 396 -12.74 7.15 -21.37
N GLU A 397 -13.20 8.34 -21.05
CA GLU A 397 -14.05 8.54 -19.88
C GLU A 397 -15.31 7.67 -20.01
N LYS A 398 -15.98 7.41 -18.88
CA LYS A 398 -17.22 6.62 -18.88
C LYS A 398 -18.11 7.02 -20.05
N PRO A 399 -18.71 6.08 -20.78
CA PRO A 399 -19.60 6.42 -21.87
C PRO A 399 -20.70 7.33 -21.35
N ILE A 400 -20.86 8.48 -22.02
CA ILE A 400 -21.92 9.43 -21.73
C ILE A 400 -23.18 8.90 -22.42
N GLY A 401 -24.24 8.72 -21.66
CA GLY A 401 -25.54 8.32 -22.20
C GLY A 401 -26.12 9.41 -23.12
N PRO A 402 -27.16 9.08 -23.88
CA PRO A 402 -27.77 10.00 -24.87
C PRO A 402 -28.26 11.31 -24.29
N ASN A 403 -28.40 11.42 -22.96
CA ASN A 403 -28.82 12.62 -22.24
C ASN A 403 -27.68 13.42 -21.61
N GLY A 404 -26.40 13.08 -21.90
CA GLY A 404 -25.23 13.77 -21.34
C GLY A 404 -24.88 13.38 -19.90
N GLU A 405 -25.59 12.44 -19.29
CA GLU A 405 -25.25 11.92 -17.98
C GLU A 405 -24.25 10.75 -18.09
N PRO A 406 -23.28 10.63 -17.15
CA PRO A 406 -22.43 9.46 -17.11
C PRO A 406 -23.31 8.22 -16.96
N VAL A 407 -23.12 7.21 -17.82
CA VAL A 407 -23.82 5.93 -17.65
C VAL A 407 -23.39 5.39 -16.29
N GLU A 408 -24.31 5.39 -15.32
CA GLU A 408 -24.10 4.73 -14.04
C GLU A 408 -23.72 3.27 -14.31
N HIS A 409 -22.81 2.74 -13.49
CA HIS A 409 -22.39 1.36 -13.57
C HIS A 409 -23.62 0.46 -13.73
N GLU A 410 -23.55 -0.48 -14.68
CA GLU A 410 -24.54 -1.54 -14.74
C GLU A 410 -24.81 -2.01 -13.30
N PRO A 411 -26.05 -2.01 -12.84
CA PRO A 411 -26.34 -2.46 -11.48
C PRO A 411 -25.72 -3.84 -11.31
N LEU A 412 -25.12 -4.10 -10.15
CA LEU A 412 -24.54 -5.40 -9.76
C LEU A 412 -25.64 -6.49 -9.66
N VAL A 413 -26.55 -6.51 -10.62
CA VAL A 413 -27.51 -7.58 -10.81
C VAL A 413 -26.74 -8.72 -11.42
N ARG A 414 -26.45 -9.73 -10.62
CA ARG A 414 -25.82 -11.00 -11.01
C ARG A 414 -26.84 -11.79 -11.82
N ASP A 415 -27.16 -11.32 -13.00
CA ASP A 415 -27.92 -12.09 -13.99
C ASP A 415 -26.99 -13.01 -14.78
N GLY A 416 -27.55 -14.00 -15.48
CA GLY A 416 -26.77 -14.90 -16.30
C GLY A 416 -25.97 -14.21 -17.41
N LEU A 417 -26.38 -13.01 -17.84
CA LEU A 417 -25.68 -12.21 -18.84
C LEU A 417 -24.43 -11.54 -18.26
N PHE A 418 -24.48 -11.10 -17.00
CA PHE A 418 -23.30 -10.57 -16.30
C PHE A 418 -22.19 -11.60 -16.18
N MET A 419 -22.56 -12.83 -15.79
CA MET A 419 -21.62 -13.96 -15.68
C MET A 419 -21.01 -14.31 -17.04
N ASN A 420 -21.80 -14.38 -18.10
CA ASN A 420 -21.31 -14.66 -19.44
C ASN A 420 -20.29 -13.61 -19.90
N ARG A 421 -20.60 -12.33 -19.71
CA ARG A 421 -19.67 -11.22 -20.02
C ARG A 421 -18.38 -11.29 -19.20
N MET A 422 -18.46 -11.70 -17.95
CA MET A 422 -17.28 -11.87 -17.10
C MET A 422 -16.41 -13.05 -17.57
N ILE A 423 -17.02 -14.15 -18.01
CA ILE A 423 -16.34 -15.29 -18.61
C ILE A 423 -15.67 -14.91 -19.93
N ASP A 424 -16.35 -14.12 -20.77
CA ASP A 424 -15.79 -13.63 -22.03
C ASP A 424 -14.56 -12.75 -21.77
N ARG A 425 -14.62 -11.83 -20.81
CA ARG A 425 -13.49 -10.98 -20.40
C ARG A 425 -12.35 -11.80 -19.81
N TYR A 426 -12.64 -12.81 -19.04
CA TYR A 426 -11.62 -13.72 -18.50
C TYR A 426 -10.93 -14.52 -19.62
N THR A 427 -11.70 -15.03 -20.58
CA THR A 427 -11.17 -15.75 -21.73
C THR A 427 -10.32 -14.83 -22.62
N GLU A 428 -10.77 -13.60 -22.85
CA GLU A 428 -10.00 -12.58 -23.57
C GLU A 428 -8.71 -12.24 -22.83
N MET A 429 -8.78 -12.04 -21.51
CA MET A 429 -7.62 -11.77 -20.67
C MET A 429 -6.59 -12.90 -20.74
N GLN A 430 -7.00 -14.14 -20.82
CA GLN A 430 -6.13 -15.32 -20.92
C GLN A 430 -5.60 -15.60 -22.33
N SER A 431 -5.92 -14.80 -23.33
CA SER A 431 -5.50 -15.02 -24.70
C SER A 431 -3.98 -14.90 -24.88
N SER A 432 -3.29 -16.03 -24.94
CA SER A 432 -1.85 -16.08 -25.22
C SER A 432 -1.50 -15.54 -26.60
N TYR A 433 -2.41 -15.68 -27.58
CA TYR A 433 -2.23 -15.14 -28.93
C TYR A 433 -2.15 -13.60 -28.91
N ILE A 434 -3.07 -12.93 -28.22
CA ILE A 434 -3.04 -11.46 -28.10
C ILE A 434 -1.81 -11.01 -27.32
N HIS A 435 -1.43 -11.75 -26.28
CA HIS A 435 -0.22 -11.48 -25.50
C HIS A 435 1.04 -11.53 -26.39
N GLU A 436 1.22 -12.60 -27.17
CA GLU A 436 2.38 -12.79 -28.04
C GLU A 436 2.41 -11.74 -29.16
N ARG A 437 1.26 -11.48 -29.80
CA ARG A 437 1.14 -10.43 -30.81
C ARG A 437 1.54 -9.07 -30.29
N ARG A 438 1.00 -8.67 -29.13
CA ARG A 438 1.36 -7.40 -28.48
C ARG A 438 2.86 -7.32 -28.18
N GLN A 439 3.46 -8.39 -27.67
CA GLN A 439 4.89 -8.44 -27.39
C GLN A 439 5.73 -8.21 -28.66
N VAL A 440 5.32 -8.81 -29.79
CA VAL A 440 5.98 -8.60 -31.10
C VAL A 440 5.79 -7.16 -31.57
N ASP A 441 4.56 -6.63 -31.53
CA ASP A 441 4.29 -5.26 -31.97
C ASP A 441 5.03 -4.21 -31.11
N LEU A 442 5.10 -4.41 -29.80
CA LEU A 442 5.89 -3.55 -28.90
C LEU A 442 7.40 -3.63 -29.18
N MET A 443 7.91 -4.81 -29.53
CA MET A 443 9.30 -5.00 -29.90
C MET A 443 9.65 -4.27 -31.19
N GLU A 444 8.78 -4.34 -32.20
CA GLU A 444 8.92 -3.62 -33.47
C GLU A 444 8.86 -2.09 -33.24
N HIS A 445 7.88 -1.64 -32.46
CA HIS A 445 7.70 -0.25 -32.11
C HIS A 445 8.94 0.30 -31.38
N LEU A 446 9.41 -0.39 -30.33
CA LEU A 446 10.58 0.01 -29.57
C LEU A 446 11.84 0.07 -30.43
N TRP A 447 11.99 -0.88 -31.38
CA TRP A 447 13.09 -0.88 -32.33
C TRP A 447 13.05 0.36 -33.25
N THR A 448 11.86 0.73 -33.71
CA THR A 448 11.68 1.92 -34.55
C THR A 448 12.01 3.21 -33.78
N VAL A 449 11.60 3.30 -32.52
CA VAL A 449 11.76 4.51 -31.69
C VAL A 449 13.18 4.66 -31.12
N LYS A 450 13.82 3.55 -30.74
CA LYS A 450 15.09 3.56 -29.99
C LYS A 450 16.21 2.72 -30.61
N GLY A 451 15.93 1.98 -31.66
CA GLY A 451 16.92 1.12 -32.30
C GLY A 451 17.98 1.89 -33.10
N ASN A 452 17.67 3.12 -33.50
CA ASN A 452 18.59 3.98 -34.28
C ASN A 452 19.44 4.91 -33.41
N ASP A 453 19.22 4.96 -32.09
CA ASP A 453 20.01 5.80 -31.15
C ASP A 453 21.37 5.17 -30.78
N GLY A 454 21.74 4.05 -31.41
CA GLY A 454 22.95 3.27 -31.10
C GLY A 454 23.93 3.06 -32.27
N GLU A 455 23.80 3.81 -33.39
CA GLU A 455 24.84 3.86 -34.45
C GLU A 455 25.61 5.17 -34.40
#